data_8ad34e6e214c7ab5d5d0d39bdd695ee4
#
_entry.id   8ad34e6e214c7ab5d5d0d39bdd695ee4
#
_cell.length_a   1.000
_cell.length_b   1.000
_cell.length_c   1.000
_cell.angle_alpha   90.00
_cell.angle_beta   90.00
_cell.angle_gamma   90.00
#
_symmetry.space_group_name_H-M   'P 1'
#
loop_
_entity.id
_entity.type
_entity.pdbx_description
1 polymer ?
#
loop_
_entity_poly.entity_id
_entity_poly.type
_entity_poly.pdbx_seq_one_letter_code
_entity_poly.pdbx_strand_id
1 'polypeptide(L)'
;MKYSVFSGVLPELDAEQAAEAVRRNGYDGIEWRVNGEYHFREAEIDRAAPRLKAISEAAGLEVCGLTTYVRLDQEDSIKRLADAANIIGCPRFRLFSALYDPAKGYRAIYDDTVEKLKRVEALLKGRGVKALLEIHFGTIVCSPSLAYDVVGHCDPAVIGVIHDPANTIIEGGMNARMGLDIIKDYVDLVHVKNIRWERTAEGTWRWRFDELADGALDWRETVSALKDAGYDGYFSFENLYRVPVQHRGYVAEDISDTSLPPRDIDPRLSGDLAYMRALVEDV
;
A
#
# COMPACT_ATOMS: atom_id res chain seq x y z
N MET A 1 -0.63 4.94 -17.02
CA MET A 1 -1.03 4.55 -15.63
C MET A 1 -1.95 3.35 -15.68
N LYS A 2 -1.82 2.40 -14.75
CA LYS A 2 -2.67 1.22 -14.59
C LYS A 2 -3.39 1.25 -13.25
N TYR A 3 -4.45 0.48 -13.11
CA TYR A 3 -5.31 0.49 -11.93
C TYR A 3 -5.42 -0.91 -11.34
N SER A 4 -5.23 -1.04 -10.03
CA SER A 4 -5.34 -2.30 -9.30
C SER A 4 -6.14 -2.13 -8.01
N VAL A 5 -6.55 -3.23 -7.42
CA VAL A 5 -7.19 -3.25 -6.10
C VAL A 5 -6.30 -4.00 -5.12
N PHE A 6 -6.07 -3.42 -3.95
CA PHE A 6 -5.49 -4.14 -2.82
C PHE A 6 -6.51 -5.12 -2.27
N SER A 7 -6.21 -6.40 -2.31
CA SER A 7 -7.17 -7.45 -1.95
C SER A 7 -7.65 -7.40 -0.50
N GLY A 8 -6.93 -6.68 0.37
CA GLY A 8 -7.34 -6.43 1.75
C GLY A 8 -8.65 -5.65 1.91
N VAL A 9 -9.13 -4.98 0.85
CA VAL A 9 -10.45 -4.32 0.85
C VAL A 9 -11.61 -5.29 0.61
N LEU A 10 -11.30 -6.56 0.29
CA LEU A 10 -12.25 -7.62 -0.03
C LEU A 10 -12.17 -8.81 0.95
N PRO A 11 -12.20 -8.56 2.27
CA PRO A 11 -11.93 -9.60 3.27
C PRO A 11 -13.00 -10.69 3.32
N GLU A 12 -14.21 -10.42 2.84
CA GLU A 12 -15.34 -11.35 2.78
C GLU A 12 -15.30 -12.32 1.59
N LEU A 13 -14.40 -12.09 0.63
CA LEU A 13 -14.27 -12.91 -0.59
C LEU A 13 -13.06 -13.85 -0.45
N ASP A 14 -13.16 -15.04 -1.00
CA ASP A 14 -11.99 -15.87 -1.22
C ASP A 14 -11.12 -15.31 -2.37
N ALA A 15 -9.95 -15.91 -2.61
CA ALA A 15 -9.01 -15.37 -3.59
C ALA A 15 -9.56 -15.37 -5.03
N GLU A 16 -10.27 -16.39 -5.42
CA GLU A 16 -10.91 -16.53 -6.73
C GLU A 16 -12.03 -15.49 -6.90
N GLN A 17 -12.90 -15.36 -5.89
CA GLN A 17 -13.97 -14.36 -5.87
C GLN A 17 -13.42 -12.93 -5.87
N ALA A 18 -12.33 -12.66 -5.12
CA ALA A 18 -11.69 -11.36 -5.09
C ALA A 18 -11.10 -10.98 -6.45
N ALA A 19 -10.38 -11.89 -7.09
CA ALA A 19 -9.85 -11.68 -8.44
C ALA A 19 -10.97 -11.43 -9.47
N GLU A 20 -12.06 -12.19 -9.42
CA GLU A 20 -13.21 -12.00 -10.31
C GLU A 20 -13.92 -10.65 -10.04
N ALA A 21 -14.05 -10.23 -8.78
CA ALA A 21 -14.62 -8.92 -8.43
C ALA A 21 -13.76 -7.77 -9.01
N VAL A 22 -12.45 -7.87 -8.89
CA VAL A 22 -11.52 -6.88 -9.46
C VAL A 22 -11.64 -6.83 -10.99
N ARG A 23 -11.60 -8.00 -11.65
CA ARG A 23 -11.73 -8.11 -13.11
C ARG A 23 -13.04 -7.51 -13.64
N ARG A 24 -14.19 -7.93 -13.08
CA ARG A 24 -15.51 -7.48 -13.58
C ARG A 24 -15.75 -6.00 -13.40
N ASN A 25 -15.04 -5.35 -12.47
CA ASN A 25 -15.09 -3.91 -12.27
C ASN A 25 -14.08 -3.13 -13.15
N GLY A 26 -13.34 -3.81 -14.03
CA GLY A 26 -12.53 -3.20 -15.09
C GLY A 26 -11.14 -2.74 -14.66
N TYR A 27 -10.59 -3.30 -13.60
CA TYR A 27 -9.21 -3.06 -13.18
C TYR A 27 -8.21 -3.88 -14.00
N ASP A 28 -6.96 -3.38 -14.08
CA ASP A 28 -5.87 -4.00 -14.85
C ASP A 28 -5.11 -5.03 -14.01
N GLY A 29 -5.14 -4.91 -12.70
CA GLY A 29 -4.34 -5.75 -11.81
C GLY A 29 -4.91 -5.88 -10.42
N ILE A 30 -4.20 -6.67 -9.62
CA ILE A 30 -4.50 -6.90 -8.21
C ILE A 30 -3.21 -6.81 -7.38
N GLU A 31 -3.31 -6.20 -6.22
CA GLU A 31 -2.29 -6.24 -5.19
C GLU A 31 -2.72 -7.21 -4.11
N TRP A 32 -1.98 -8.33 -3.98
CA TRP A 32 -2.38 -9.35 -3.03
C TRP A 32 -1.91 -9.05 -1.61
N ARG A 33 -2.84 -9.07 -0.66
CA ARG A 33 -2.51 -9.10 0.76
C ARG A 33 -2.01 -10.49 1.14
N VAL A 34 -0.81 -10.53 1.69
CA VAL A 34 -0.14 -11.76 2.14
C VAL A 34 0.14 -11.61 3.64
N ASN A 35 -0.89 -11.85 4.46
CA ASN A 35 -0.78 -11.77 5.91
C ASN A 35 -1.96 -12.44 6.62
N GLY A 36 -1.68 -13.15 7.71
CA GLY A 36 -2.68 -13.73 8.60
C GLY A 36 -3.62 -14.71 7.91
N GLU A 37 -4.91 -14.55 8.13
CA GLU A 37 -5.98 -15.43 7.59
C GLU A 37 -6.51 -14.94 6.23
N TYR A 38 -6.03 -13.81 5.72
CA TYR A 38 -6.46 -13.27 4.43
C TYR A 38 -5.86 -14.09 3.28
N HIS A 39 -6.52 -14.09 2.18
CA HIS A 39 -6.27 -14.76 0.90
C HIS A 39 -5.03 -15.68 0.86
N PHE A 40 -3.86 -15.22 1.33
CA PHE A 40 -2.62 -15.99 1.39
C PHE A 40 -1.84 -15.70 2.67
N ARG A 41 -1.33 -16.78 3.29
CA ARG A 41 -0.49 -16.68 4.50
C ARG A 41 0.97 -16.50 4.11
N GLU A 42 1.66 -15.56 4.77
CA GLU A 42 3.08 -15.33 4.55
C GLU A 42 3.92 -16.59 4.74
N ALA A 43 3.64 -17.35 5.80
CA ALA A 43 4.38 -18.59 6.12
C ALA A 43 4.27 -19.67 5.04
N GLU A 44 3.31 -19.58 4.13
CA GLU A 44 3.00 -20.56 3.08
C GLU A 44 3.19 -19.99 1.67
N ILE A 45 3.74 -18.78 1.53
CA ILE A 45 3.77 -18.05 0.26
C ILE A 45 4.50 -18.80 -0.84
N ASP A 46 5.57 -19.52 -0.52
CA ASP A 46 6.31 -20.36 -1.46
C ASP A 46 5.45 -21.48 -2.06
N ARG A 47 4.56 -22.09 -1.26
CA ARG A 47 3.59 -23.10 -1.72
C ARG A 47 2.39 -22.47 -2.41
N ALA A 48 1.97 -21.29 -1.96
CA ALA A 48 0.81 -20.59 -2.48
C ALA A 48 1.09 -19.84 -3.80
N ALA A 49 2.34 -19.50 -4.08
CA ALA A 49 2.73 -18.70 -5.25
C ALA A 49 2.20 -19.24 -6.60
N PRO A 50 2.30 -20.55 -6.91
CA PRO A 50 1.74 -21.08 -8.16
C PRO A 50 0.21 -20.94 -8.26
N ARG A 51 -0.51 -21.11 -7.12
CA ARG A 51 -1.97 -20.93 -7.08
C ARG A 51 -2.34 -19.46 -7.26
N LEU A 52 -1.64 -18.56 -6.58
CA LEU A 52 -1.86 -17.12 -6.68
C LEU A 52 -1.66 -16.64 -8.12
N LYS A 53 -0.59 -17.12 -8.78
CA LYS A 53 -0.36 -16.88 -10.21
C LYS A 53 -1.53 -17.37 -11.05
N ALA A 54 -1.93 -18.62 -10.89
CA ALA A 54 -3.02 -19.23 -11.67
C ALA A 54 -4.36 -18.50 -11.51
N ILE A 55 -4.71 -18.06 -10.30
CA ILE A 55 -5.92 -17.27 -10.03
C ILE A 55 -5.87 -15.93 -10.77
N SER A 56 -4.76 -15.21 -10.66
CA SER A 56 -4.61 -13.90 -11.29
C SER A 56 -4.62 -14.00 -12.82
N GLU A 57 -3.91 -14.98 -13.39
CA GLU A 57 -3.90 -15.24 -14.84
C GLU A 57 -5.28 -15.64 -15.36
N ALA A 58 -6.01 -16.51 -14.64
CA ALA A 58 -7.36 -16.91 -15.01
C ALA A 58 -8.35 -15.74 -15.03
N ALA A 59 -8.16 -14.78 -14.14
CA ALA A 59 -8.91 -13.54 -14.14
C ALA A 59 -8.40 -12.50 -15.16
N GLY A 60 -7.26 -12.72 -15.82
CA GLY A 60 -6.64 -11.76 -16.73
C GLY A 60 -6.07 -10.53 -16.03
N LEU A 61 -5.68 -10.65 -14.76
CA LEU A 61 -5.13 -9.58 -13.94
C LEU A 61 -3.62 -9.70 -13.82
N GLU A 62 -2.92 -8.57 -13.91
CA GLU A 62 -1.51 -8.50 -13.50
C GLU A 62 -1.42 -8.45 -11.96
N VAL A 63 -0.40 -9.09 -11.39
CA VAL A 63 -0.10 -8.93 -9.97
C VAL A 63 0.85 -7.76 -9.80
N CYS A 64 0.34 -6.63 -9.36
CA CYS A 64 1.14 -5.41 -9.27
C CYS A 64 2.00 -5.32 -7.99
N GLY A 65 1.66 -6.08 -6.95
CA GLY A 65 2.38 -6.09 -5.68
C GLY A 65 1.92 -7.21 -4.76
N LEU A 66 2.80 -7.58 -3.81
CA LEU A 66 2.47 -8.42 -2.67
C LEU A 66 2.62 -7.60 -1.40
N THR A 67 1.51 -7.26 -0.75
CA THR A 67 1.55 -6.50 0.51
C THR A 67 1.65 -7.43 1.70
N THR A 68 2.80 -7.38 2.37
CA THR A 68 3.13 -8.21 3.53
C THR A 68 3.40 -7.36 4.78
N TYR A 69 3.54 -8.04 5.92
CA TYR A 69 3.98 -7.43 7.18
C TYR A 69 5.32 -8.01 7.65
N VAL A 70 6.07 -8.61 6.72
CA VAL A 70 7.44 -9.10 6.96
C VAL A 70 8.32 -7.91 7.32
N ARG A 71 9.02 -8.03 8.45
CA ARG A 71 9.93 -6.99 8.93
C ARG A 71 11.30 -7.11 8.25
N LEU A 72 12.05 -6.02 8.26
CA LEU A 72 13.37 -5.92 7.63
C LEU A 72 14.43 -6.88 8.21
N ASP A 73 14.22 -7.42 9.42
CA ASP A 73 15.11 -8.38 10.07
C ASP A 73 14.76 -9.86 9.79
N GLN A 74 13.71 -10.12 9.02
CA GLN A 74 13.24 -11.48 8.70
C GLN A 74 13.81 -11.96 7.35
N GLU A 75 15.14 -12.07 7.25
CA GLU A 75 15.84 -12.34 5.99
C GLU A 75 15.34 -13.57 5.23
N ASP A 76 15.02 -14.66 5.95
CA ASP A 76 14.54 -15.89 5.30
C ASP A 76 13.12 -15.73 4.74
N SER A 77 12.26 -14.97 5.40
CA SER A 77 10.94 -14.61 4.85
C SER A 77 11.10 -13.71 3.62
N ILE A 78 12.03 -12.76 3.64
CA ILE A 78 12.32 -11.88 2.50
C ILE A 78 12.81 -12.69 1.29
N LYS A 79 13.69 -13.66 1.48
CA LYS A 79 14.15 -14.57 0.40
C LYS A 79 12.98 -15.35 -0.21
N ARG A 80 12.13 -15.95 0.65
CA ARG A 80 10.93 -16.69 0.19
C ARG A 80 9.95 -15.80 -0.57
N LEU A 81 9.75 -14.55 -0.10
CA LEU A 81 8.92 -13.58 -0.83
C LEU A 81 9.50 -13.23 -2.20
N ALA A 82 10.82 -13.05 -2.30
CA ALA A 82 11.47 -12.78 -3.57
C ALA A 82 11.31 -13.95 -4.57
N ASP A 83 11.47 -15.19 -4.08
CA ASP A 83 11.29 -16.39 -4.91
C ASP A 83 9.81 -16.55 -5.34
N ALA A 84 8.87 -16.32 -4.42
CA ALA A 84 7.44 -16.34 -4.71
C ALA A 84 7.04 -15.25 -5.72
N ALA A 85 7.55 -14.03 -5.55
CA ALA A 85 7.30 -12.92 -6.48
C ALA A 85 7.78 -13.26 -7.89
N ASN A 86 8.94 -13.90 -8.03
CA ASN A 86 9.44 -14.38 -9.33
C ASN A 86 8.56 -15.48 -9.94
N ILE A 87 8.05 -16.44 -9.14
CA ILE A 87 7.12 -17.48 -9.61
C ILE A 87 5.83 -16.84 -10.14
N ILE A 88 5.31 -15.85 -9.40
CA ILE A 88 4.06 -15.15 -9.74
C ILE A 88 4.26 -14.25 -10.97
N GLY A 89 5.46 -13.73 -11.18
CA GLY A 89 5.75 -12.66 -12.14
C GLY A 89 5.44 -11.28 -11.59
N CYS A 90 5.40 -11.14 -10.27
CA CYS A 90 5.18 -9.87 -9.58
C CYS A 90 6.51 -9.13 -9.38
N PRO A 91 6.64 -7.86 -9.79
CA PRO A 91 7.94 -7.17 -9.75
C PRO A 91 8.33 -6.67 -8.35
N ARG A 92 7.40 -6.69 -7.37
CA ARG A 92 7.61 -6.04 -6.08
C ARG A 92 6.83 -6.65 -4.93
N PHE A 93 7.31 -6.43 -3.72
CA PHE A 93 6.58 -6.73 -2.50
C PHE A 93 6.85 -5.68 -1.41
N ARG A 94 5.85 -5.45 -0.55
CA ARG A 94 5.98 -4.56 0.59
C ARG A 94 6.63 -5.27 1.77
N LEU A 95 7.56 -4.58 2.44
CA LEU A 95 8.05 -4.89 3.76
C LEU A 95 7.50 -3.89 4.79
N PHE A 96 7.31 -4.35 6.02
CA PHE A 96 6.81 -3.50 7.08
C PHE A 96 7.92 -2.62 7.65
N SER A 97 7.71 -1.32 7.60
CA SER A 97 8.64 -0.33 8.18
C SER A 97 8.53 -0.28 9.72
N ALA A 98 9.55 0.28 10.37
CA ALA A 98 9.58 0.37 11.81
C ALA A 98 8.52 1.35 12.35
N LEU A 99 7.79 0.93 13.37
CA LEU A 99 6.92 1.83 14.15
C LEU A 99 7.76 2.78 15.01
N TYR A 100 7.25 3.99 15.20
CA TYR A 100 7.85 4.89 16.17
C TYR A 100 7.59 4.39 17.60
N ASP A 101 8.66 4.26 18.37
CA ASP A 101 8.64 3.86 19.77
C ASP A 101 9.30 4.99 20.60
N PRO A 102 8.52 5.74 21.40
CA PRO A 102 9.08 6.84 22.18
C PRO A 102 10.11 6.41 23.23
N ALA A 103 10.09 5.13 23.64
CA ALA A 103 11.08 4.61 24.60
C ALA A 103 12.47 4.44 23.96
N LYS A 104 12.53 4.21 22.63
CA LYS A 104 13.79 4.09 21.88
C LYS A 104 14.25 5.42 21.29
N GLY A 105 13.30 6.28 20.95
CA GLY A 105 13.54 7.54 20.25
C GLY A 105 13.80 7.36 18.75
N TYR A 106 13.50 8.42 17.99
CA TYR A 106 13.57 8.40 16.53
C TYR A 106 14.94 7.98 15.99
N ARG A 107 16.03 8.57 16.51
CA ARG A 107 17.37 8.35 15.96
C ARG A 107 17.83 6.90 16.02
N ALA A 108 17.59 6.23 17.16
CA ALA A 108 17.95 4.83 17.31
C ALA A 108 17.17 3.90 16.36
N ILE A 109 15.86 4.19 16.16
CA ILE A 109 15.02 3.44 15.23
C ILE A 109 15.45 3.69 13.78
N TYR A 110 15.77 4.92 13.44
CA TYR A 110 16.26 5.31 12.12
C TYR A 110 17.57 4.59 11.77
N ASP A 111 18.57 4.66 12.64
CA ASP A 111 19.89 4.05 12.41
C ASP A 111 19.75 2.51 12.22
N ASP A 112 18.95 1.84 13.06
CA ASP A 112 18.64 0.41 12.96
C ASP A 112 17.90 0.06 11.65
N THR A 113 16.94 0.91 11.26
CA THR A 113 16.16 0.70 10.03
C THR A 113 17.02 0.84 8.79
N VAL A 114 17.86 1.86 8.69
CA VAL A 114 18.79 2.07 7.57
C VAL A 114 19.78 0.90 7.46
N GLU A 115 20.33 0.42 8.59
CA GLU A 115 21.24 -0.73 8.59
C GLU A 115 20.55 -2.00 8.06
N LYS A 116 19.33 -2.29 8.55
CA LYS A 116 18.54 -3.43 8.09
C LYS A 116 18.18 -3.33 6.61
N LEU A 117 17.79 -2.12 6.16
CA LEU A 117 17.40 -1.91 4.77
C LEU A 117 18.57 -2.14 3.79
N LYS A 118 19.79 -1.76 4.16
CA LYS A 118 21.01 -2.09 3.39
C LYS A 118 21.27 -3.59 3.30
N ARG A 119 20.94 -4.36 4.34
CA ARG A 119 21.01 -5.83 4.29
C ARG A 119 19.96 -6.40 3.34
N VAL A 120 18.72 -5.86 3.38
CA VAL A 120 17.65 -6.24 2.44
C VAL A 120 18.07 -5.94 1.01
N GLU A 121 18.62 -4.77 0.75
CA GLU A 121 19.15 -4.41 -0.57
C GLU A 121 20.18 -5.42 -1.06
N ALA A 122 21.16 -5.76 -0.23
CA ALA A 122 22.19 -6.75 -0.57
C ALA A 122 21.58 -8.14 -0.86
N LEU A 123 20.54 -8.54 -0.13
CA LEU A 123 19.81 -9.80 -0.33
C LEU A 123 19.06 -9.84 -1.68
N LEU A 124 18.51 -8.71 -2.12
CA LEU A 124 17.64 -8.63 -3.30
C LEU A 124 18.38 -8.25 -4.59
N LYS A 125 19.60 -7.74 -4.46
CA LYS A 125 20.41 -7.35 -5.63
C LYS A 125 20.56 -8.49 -6.62
N GLY A 126 20.13 -8.23 -7.87
CA GLY A 126 20.19 -9.22 -8.95
C GLY A 126 19.04 -10.25 -8.96
N ARG A 127 18.07 -10.16 -8.05
CA ARG A 127 16.91 -11.08 -8.03
C ARG A 127 15.74 -10.66 -8.91
N GLY A 128 15.79 -9.45 -9.51
CA GLY A 128 14.74 -8.96 -10.42
C GLY A 128 13.44 -8.55 -9.71
N VAL A 129 13.47 -8.40 -8.41
CA VAL A 129 12.32 -7.95 -7.59
C VAL A 129 12.73 -6.77 -6.71
N LYS A 130 11.78 -5.92 -6.36
CA LYS A 130 11.98 -4.73 -5.55
C LYS A 130 11.24 -4.87 -4.21
N ALA A 131 11.89 -4.50 -3.10
CA ALA A 131 11.22 -4.33 -1.82
C ALA A 131 10.74 -2.88 -1.65
N LEU A 132 9.51 -2.71 -1.20
CA LEU A 132 8.90 -1.41 -0.97
C LEU A 132 8.66 -1.17 0.52
N LEU A 133 8.93 0.05 0.97
CA LEU A 133 8.40 0.56 2.23
C LEU A 133 7.19 1.44 1.94
N GLU A 134 6.10 1.23 2.64
CA GLU A 134 4.94 2.10 2.52
C GLU A 134 5.15 3.37 3.37
N ILE A 135 4.85 4.52 2.79
CA ILE A 135 4.70 5.77 3.55
C ILE A 135 3.43 5.62 4.39
N HIS A 136 3.60 5.31 5.70
CA HIS A 136 2.50 4.89 6.55
C HIS A 136 2.51 5.62 7.90
N PHE A 137 1.35 6.10 8.31
CA PHE A 137 1.19 6.77 9.61
C PHE A 137 1.65 5.86 10.78
N GLY A 138 2.17 6.47 11.84
CA GLY A 138 2.70 5.77 13.01
C GLY A 138 4.05 5.09 12.81
N THR A 139 4.59 5.07 11.60
CA THR A 139 5.94 4.57 11.31
C THR A 139 6.95 5.73 11.24
N ILE A 140 8.24 5.40 11.18
CA ILE A 140 9.28 6.42 10.96
C ILE A 140 9.36 6.89 9.50
N VAL A 141 8.63 6.28 8.58
CA VAL A 141 8.52 6.65 7.16
C VAL A 141 7.12 7.18 6.84
N CYS A 142 6.61 8.08 7.66
CA CYS A 142 5.24 8.58 7.59
C CYS A 142 5.04 9.80 6.67
N SER A 143 6.08 10.25 5.99
CA SER A 143 6.02 11.32 5.00
C SER A 143 7.05 11.09 3.90
N PRO A 144 6.91 11.73 2.71
CA PRO A 144 7.90 11.64 1.64
C PRO A 144 9.33 12.00 2.08
N SER A 145 9.51 13.04 2.90
CA SER A 145 10.83 13.43 3.39
C SER A 145 11.44 12.41 4.33
N LEU A 146 10.68 11.89 5.30
CA LEU A 146 11.17 10.86 6.21
C LEU A 146 11.38 9.51 5.50
N ALA A 147 10.57 9.20 4.49
CA ALA A 147 10.80 8.05 3.65
C ALA A 147 12.12 8.19 2.87
N TYR A 148 12.38 9.34 2.26
CA TYR A 148 13.62 9.61 1.54
C TYR A 148 14.85 9.55 2.45
N ASP A 149 14.77 10.07 3.67
CA ASP A 149 15.85 9.95 4.65
C ASP A 149 16.25 8.48 4.88
N VAL A 150 15.29 7.56 4.84
CA VAL A 150 15.53 6.12 5.05
C VAL A 150 15.98 5.42 3.76
N VAL A 151 15.20 5.57 2.66
CA VAL A 151 15.46 4.81 1.42
C VAL A 151 16.55 5.42 0.56
N GLY A 152 16.85 6.72 0.71
CA GLY A 152 17.88 7.43 -0.05
C GLY A 152 19.31 6.92 0.13
N HIS A 153 19.50 5.96 1.03
CA HIS A 153 20.76 5.24 1.21
C HIS A 153 20.88 3.97 0.34
N CYS A 154 19.83 3.61 -0.41
CA CYS A 154 19.74 2.38 -1.19
C CYS A 154 19.53 2.68 -2.69
N ASP A 155 19.81 1.69 -3.52
CA ASP A 155 19.54 1.73 -4.95
C ASP A 155 18.03 1.71 -5.22
N PRO A 156 17.45 2.72 -5.91
CA PRO A 156 16.03 2.75 -6.24
C PRO A 156 15.59 1.62 -7.19
N ALA A 157 16.53 0.93 -7.84
CA ALA A 157 16.22 -0.29 -8.60
C ALA A 157 15.91 -1.51 -7.73
N VAL A 158 16.28 -1.48 -6.43
CA VAL A 158 16.12 -2.60 -5.49
C VAL A 158 15.16 -2.26 -4.35
N ILE A 159 15.23 -1.04 -3.86
CA ILE A 159 14.39 -0.53 -2.77
C ILE A 159 13.55 0.62 -3.31
N GLY A 160 12.26 0.61 -3.01
CA GLY A 160 11.35 1.67 -3.38
C GLY A 160 10.36 1.98 -2.28
N VAL A 161 9.37 2.80 -2.61
CA VAL A 161 8.27 3.14 -1.70
C VAL A 161 6.91 2.93 -2.36
N ILE A 162 5.94 2.61 -1.52
CA ILE A 162 4.53 2.81 -1.82
C ILE A 162 4.20 4.22 -1.35
N HIS A 163 3.87 5.11 -2.30
CA HIS A 163 3.41 6.44 -1.96
C HIS A 163 1.93 6.39 -1.56
N ASP A 164 1.67 6.67 -0.29
CA ASP A 164 0.32 6.77 0.26
C ASP A 164 0.07 8.18 0.77
N PRO A 165 -0.53 9.05 -0.04
CA PRO A 165 -0.73 10.44 0.33
C PRO A 165 -1.78 10.62 1.43
N ALA A 166 -2.75 9.70 1.58
CA ALA A 166 -3.72 9.76 2.66
C ALA A 166 -3.07 9.48 4.03
N ASN A 167 -2.13 8.53 4.10
CA ASN A 167 -1.34 8.31 5.31
C ASN A 167 -0.50 9.54 5.68
N THR A 168 0.03 10.25 4.69
CA THR A 168 0.76 11.51 4.92
C THR A 168 -0.13 12.58 5.54
N ILE A 169 -1.40 12.70 5.11
CA ILE A 169 -2.36 13.65 5.70
C ILE A 169 -2.70 13.29 7.15
N ILE A 170 -2.80 12.01 7.48
CA ILE A 170 -3.03 11.55 8.86
C ILE A 170 -1.94 12.07 9.80
N GLU A 171 -0.70 12.14 9.35
CA GLU A 171 0.44 12.65 10.12
C GLU A 171 0.65 14.18 10.05
N GLY A 172 -0.28 14.89 9.43
CA GLY A 172 -0.23 16.36 9.37
C GLY A 172 -0.04 16.95 7.98
N GLY A 173 0.16 16.11 6.99
CA GLY A 173 0.24 16.51 5.59
C GLY A 173 1.62 17.01 5.15
N MET A 174 1.79 17.07 3.85
CA MET A 174 2.92 17.68 3.14
C MET A 174 2.43 18.16 1.78
N ASN A 175 3.02 19.23 1.24
CA ASN A 175 2.71 19.67 -0.11
C ASN A 175 3.03 18.54 -1.10
N ALA A 176 2.05 18.14 -1.93
CA ALA A 176 2.15 16.98 -2.80
C ALA A 176 3.33 17.09 -3.79
N ARG A 177 3.50 18.25 -4.46
CA ARG A 177 4.58 18.47 -5.44
C ARG A 177 5.94 18.41 -4.78
N MET A 178 6.11 19.08 -3.64
CA MET A 178 7.36 19.05 -2.89
C MET A 178 7.69 17.65 -2.40
N GLY A 179 6.68 16.92 -1.91
CA GLY A 179 6.86 15.54 -1.47
C GLY A 179 7.34 14.62 -2.60
N LEU A 180 6.69 14.72 -3.75
CA LEU A 180 7.07 13.92 -4.92
C LEU A 180 8.42 14.33 -5.52
N ASP A 181 8.76 15.61 -5.52
CA ASP A 181 10.11 16.05 -5.93
C ASP A 181 11.23 15.40 -5.12
N ILE A 182 10.98 15.19 -3.81
CA ILE A 182 11.93 14.55 -2.90
C ILE A 182 12.04 13.04 -3.18
N ILE A 183 10.91 12.34 -3.43
CA ILE A 183 10.85 10.86 -3.37
C ILE A 183 10.62 10.19 -4.72
N LYS A 184 10.37 10.93 -5.81
CA LYS A 184 9.93 10.41 -7.12
C LYS A 184 10.73 9.23 -7.67
N ASP A 185 12.05 9.22 -7.48
CA ASP A 185 12.93 8.15 -7.99
C ASP A 185 12.70 6.80 -7.29
N TYR A 186 12.05 6.82 -6.13
CA TYR A 186 11.72 5.64 -5.32
C TYR A 186 10.26 5.23 -5.42
N VAL A 187 9.36 6.07 -5.95
CA VAL A 187 7.93 5.76 -6.03
C VAL A 187 7.69 4.66 -7.06
N ASP A 188 7.23 3.50 -6.60
CA ASP A 188 7.01 2.33 -7.44
C ASP A 188 5.55 1.86 -7.46
N LEU A 189 4.77 2.26 -6.47
CA LEU A 189 3.35 1.99 -6.33
C LEU A 189 2.69 3.17 -5.60
N VAL A 190 1.43 3.47 -5.96
CA VAL A 190 0.62 4.49 -5.27
C VAL A 190 -0.62 3.84 -4.69
N HIS A 191 -0.83 3.99 -3.38
CA HIS A 191 -2.08 3.59 -2.72
C HIS A 191 -3.13 4.68 -2.84
N VAL A 192 -4.34 4.28 -3.23
CA VAL A 192 -5.48 5.17 -3.47
C VAL A 192 -6.53 4.95 -2.40
N LYS A 193 -6.66 5.93 -1.52
CA LYS A 193 -7.71 6.03 -0.51
C LYS A 193 -7.94 7.48 -0.13
N ASN A 194 -8.99 7.77 0.59
CA ASN A 194 -9.21 9.08 1.17
C ASN A 194 -9.68 8.97 2.61
N ILE A 195 -9.52 10.04 3.36
CA ILE A 195 -9.91 10.12 4.76
C ILE A 195 -10.62 11.44 5.02
N ARG A 196 -11.41 11.50 6.07
CA ARG A 196 -11.87 12.76 6.66
C ARG A 196 -11.50 12.85 8.12
N TRP A 197 -11.29 14.08 8.57
CA TRP A 197 -11.17 14.40 9.97
C TRP A 197 -12.53 14.80 10.55
N GLU A 198 -12.88 14.29 11.70
CA GLU A 198 -14.09 14.69 12.41
C GLU A 198 -13.81 14.89 13.90
N ARG A 199 -14.59 15.78 14.51
CA ARG A 199 -14.49 16.03 15.94
C ARG A 199 -15.43 15.08 16.70
N THR A 200 -14.89 14.39 17.71
CA THR A 200 -15.69 13.49 18.54
C THR A 200 -16.58 14.27 19.53
N ALA A 201 -17.54 13.61 20.13
CA ALA A 201 -18.37 14.21 21.18
C ALA A 201 -17.54 14.66 22.40
N GLU A 202 -16.42 13.99 22.66
CA GLU A 202 -15.47 14.32 23.74
C GLU A 202 -14.55 15.50 23.37
N GLY A 203 -14.67 16.02 22.15
CA GLY A 203 -13.91 17.19 21.69
C GLY A 203 -12.51 16.86 21.15
N THR A 204 -12.15 15.60 20.99
CA THR A 204 -10.93 15.14 20.33
C THR A 204 -11.10 15.04 18.81
N TRP A 205 -10.00 14.96 18.08
CA TRP A 205 -10.03 14.72 16.64
C TRP A 205 -9.74 13.25 16.33
N ARG A 206 -10.49 12.71 15.37
CA ARG A 206 -10.28 11.38 14.81
C ARG A 206 -10.40 11.44 13.29
N TRP A 207 -9.82 10.46 12.60
CA TRP A 207 -10.00 10.29 11.16
C TRP A 207 -10.77 9.00 10.88
N ARG A 208 -11.38 8.93 9.71
CA ARG A 208 -11.99 7.74 9.14
C ARG A 208 -11.80 7.72 7.64
N PHE A 209 -11.95 6.54 7.03
CA PHE A 209 -12.01 6.47 5.57
C PHE A 209 -13.23 7.21 5.01
N ASP A 210 -13.06 7.74 3.81
CA ASP A 210 -14.10 8.49 3.11
C ASP A 210 -14.10 8.18 1.61
N GLU A 211 -15.14 8.66 0.91
CA GLU A 211 -15.17 8.60 -0.54
C GLU A 211 -13.98 9.35 -1.14
N LEU A 212 -13.46 8.90 -2.28
CA LEU A 212 -12.29 9.52 -2.91
C LEU A 212 -12.52 11.00 -3.24
N ALA A 213 -13.74 11.34 -3.65
CA ALA A 213 -14.11 12.71 -4.04
C ALA A 213 -14.27 13.67 -2.86
N ASP A 214 -14.64 13.15 -1.66
CA ASP A 214 -15.16 13.98 -0.57
C ASP A 214 -14.18 14.07 0.62
N GLY A 215 -13.08 13.35 0.57
CA GLY A 215 -12.10 13.30 1.66
C GLY A 215 -11.17 14.52 1.73
N ALA A 216 -10.29 14.50 2.71
CA ALA A 216 -9.35 15.59 2.98
C ALA A 216 -8.19 15.65 1.97
N LEU A 217 -7.94 14.58 1.23
CA LEU A 217 -6.91 14.53 0.20
C LEU A 217 -7.47 15.05 -1.13
N ASP A 218 -6.81 16.05 -1.70
CA ASP A 218 -7.07 16.52 -3.07
C ASP A 218 -6.39 15.57 -4.07
N TRP A 219 -7.16 14.63 -4.60
CA TRP A 219 -6.67 13.71 -5.62
C TRP A 219 -6.33 14.38 -6.95
N ARG A 220 -6.98 15.50 -7.30
CA ARG A 220 -6.64 16.25 -8.52
C ARG A 220 -5.22 16.81 -8.44
N GLU A 221 -4.88 17.47 -7.34
CA GLU A 221 -3.54 17.99 -7.10
C GLU A 221 -2.51 16.85 -7.02
N THR A 222 -2.86 15.74 -6.37
CA THR A 222 -1.99 14.57 -6.22
C THR A 222 -1.70 13.91 -7.58
N VAL A 223 -2.72 13.70 -8.42
CA VAL A 223 -2.55 13.13 -9.78
C VAL A 223 -1.73 14.06 -10.65
N SER A 224 -1.98 15.37 -10.60
CA SER A 224 -1.18 16.36 -11.31
C SER A 224 0.30 16.29 -10.91
N ALA A 225 0.56 16.24 -9.61
CA ALA A 225 1.93 16.16 -9.09
C ALA A 225 2.62 14.85 -9.47
N LEU A 226 1.91 13.72 -9.49
CA LEU A 226 2.44 12.42 -9.93
C LEU A 226 2.79 12.44 -11.43
N LYS A 227 1.95 13.04 -12.28
CA LYS A 227 2.23 13.21 -13.71
C LYS A 227 3.45 14.09 -13.94
N ASP A 228 3.54 15.22 -13.25
CA ASP A 228 4.69 16.12 -13.34
C ASP A 228 5.99 15.44 -12.88
N ALA A 229 5.90 14.53 -11.91
CA ALA A 229 7.02 13.69 -11.48
C ALA A 229 7.36 12.54 -12.45
N GLY A 230 6.57 12.35 -13.53
CA GLY A 230 6.77 11.29 -14.51
C GLY A 230 6.31 9.90 -14.08
N TYR A 231 5.46 9.80 -13.05
CA TYR A 231 4.92 8.52 -12.60
C TYR A 231 3.94 7.93 -13.62
N ASP A 232 4.17 6.67 -14.02
CA ASP A 232 3.30 5.90 -14.93
C ASP A 232 3.06 4.47 -14.43
N GLY A 233 3.10 4.29 -13.11
CA GLY A 233 2.89 3.00 -12.46
C GLY A 233 1.43 2.68 -12.16
N TYR A 234 1.23 1.86 -11.14
CA TYR A 234 -0.08 1.44 -10.66
C TYR A 234 -0.65 2.38 -9.60
N PHE A 235 -1.93 2.70 -9.74
CA PHE A 235 -2.79 3.16 -8.67
C PHE A 235 -3.48 1.94 -8.05
N SER A 236 -3.14 1.59 -6.82
CA SER A 236 -3.71 0.46 -6.08
C SER A 236 -4.73 0.95 -5.06
N PHE A 237 -5.99 0.59 -5.29
CA PHE A 237 -7.12 1.08 -4.50
C PHE A 237 -7.19 0.34 -3.17
N GLU A 238 -6.99 1.08 -2.08
CA GLU A 238 -6.98 0.62 -0.69
C GLU A 238 -8.04 1.33 0.15
N ASN A 239 -9.14 1.76 -0.42
CA ASN A 239 -10.18 2.45 0.32
C ASN A 239 -11.05 1.48 1.13
N LEU A 240 -10.81 1.44 2.44
CA LEU A 240 -11.44 0.49 3.36
C LEU A 240 -12.78 1.04 3.86
N TYR A 241 -13.81 0.99 3.05
CA TYR A 241 -15.15 1.53 3.33
C TYR A 241 -15.85 0.95 4.55
N ARG A 242 -15.39 -0.17 5.08
CA ARG A 242 -15.97 -0.82 6.26
C ARG A 242 -15.39 -0.35 7.57
N VAL A 243 -14.22 0.25 7.55
CA VAL A 243 -13.53 0.57 8.79
C VAL A 243 -14.19 1.81 9.39
N PRO A 244 -14.91 1.66 10.49
CA PRO A 244 -15.31 2.82 11.25
C PRO A 244 -14.04 3.47 11.80
N VAL A 245 -14.12 4.59 12.23
CA VAL A 245 -13.22 5.56 12.77
C VAL A 245 -11.99 5.00 13.47
N GLN A 246 -10.81 5.48 13.09
CA GLN A 246 -9.56 5.21 13.79
C GLN A 246 -9.05 6.45 14.54
N HIS A 247 -8.44 6.21 15.70
CA HIS A 247 -7.81 7.25 16.50
C HIS A 247 -6.31 7.39 16.18
N ARG A 248 -5.73 8.53 16.51
CA ARG A 248 -4.27 8.75 16.54
C ARG A 248 -3.56 7.87 17.56
N GLY A 249 -3.75 6.70 17.67
CA GLY A 249 -3.14 5.77 18.61
C GLY A 249 -3.74 4.42 18.32
N TYR A 250 -3.29 3.84 17.28
CA TYR A 250 -3.44 2.44 16.93
C TYR A 250 -4.51 1.65 17.72
N VAL A 251 -5.72 1.68 17.25
CA VAL A 251 -6.57 0.51 17.25
C VAL A 251 -6.97 0.33 15.79
N ALA A 252 -6.24 -0.50 15.06
CA ALA A 252 -6.79 -1.08 13.85
C ALA A 252 -7.99 -1.90 14.32
N GLU A 253 -9.18 -1.34 14.22
CA GLU A 253 -10.39 -2.16 14.35
C GLU A 253 -10.30 -3.24 13.30
N ASP A 254 -10.62 -4.45 13.70
CA ASP A 254 -10.55 -5.63 12.85
C ASP A 254 -11.45 -5.40 11.62
N ILE A 255 -10.82 -5.21 10.46
CA ILE A 255 -11.52 -5.07 9.18
C ILE A 255 -12.30 -6.36 8.83
N SER A 256 -12.08 -7.44 9.56
CA SER A 256 -12.82 -8.69 9.47
C SER A 256 -14.12 -8.70 10.29
N ASP A 257 -14.54 -7.58 10.89
CA ASP A 257 -15.80 -7.52 11.64
C ASP A 257 -16.99 -7.92 10.75
N THR A 258 -17.35 -9.20 10.88
CA THR A 258 -18.48 -9.81 10.16
C THR A 258 -19.83 -9.40 10.74
N SER A 259 -19.88 -8.64 11.85
CA SER A 259 -21.12 -8.10 12.42
C SER A 259 -21.73 -7.00 11.55
N LEU A 260 -20.93 -6.38 10.69
CA LEU A 260 -21.41 -5.41 9.71
C LEU A 260 -22.09 -6.13 8.54
N PRO A 261 -23.18 -5.55 7.98
CA PRO A 261 -23.84 -6.15 6.83
C PRO A 261 -22.88 -6.26 5.63
N PRO A 262 -23.04 -7.28 4.78
CA PRO A 262 -22.26 -7.39 3.55
C PRO A 262 -22.38 -6.10 2.74
N ARG A 263 -21.24 -5.63 2.22
CA ARG A 263 -21.22 -4.47 1.35
C ARG A 263 -21.57 -4.88 -0.07
N ASP A 264 -22.27 -4.01 -0.77
CA ASP A 264 -22.24 -4.04 -2.21
C ASP A 264 -20.91 -3.40 -2.67
N ILE A 265 -19.93 -4.25 -2.95
CA ILE A 265 -18.57 -3.79 -3.27
C ILE A 265 -18.46 -3.27 -4.71
N ASP A 266 -19.25 -3.80 -5.63
CA ASP A 266 -19.12 -3.50 -7.05
C ASP A 266 -19.37 -2.01 -7.38
N PRO A 267 -20.43 -1.34 -6.87
CA PRO A 267 -20.59 0.09 -7.07
C PRO A 267 -19.46 0.93 -6.49
N ARG A 268 -18.82 0.46 -5.40
CA ARG A 268 -17.67 1.13 -4.80
C ARG A 268 -16.44 1.02 -5.70
N LEU A 269 -16.09 -0.17 -6.11
CA LEU A 269 -14.93 -0.40 -6.98
C LEU A 269 -15.09 0.32 -8.32
N SER A 270 -16.26 0.18 -8.97
CA SER A 270 -16.51 0.84 -10.25
C SER A 270 -16.56 2.37 -10.15
N GLY A 271 -17.12 2.89 -9.07
CA GLY A 271 -17.19 4.33 -8.80
C GLY A 271 -15.81 4.95 -8.58
N ASP A 272 -14.98 4.32 -7.74
CA ASP A 272 -13.61 4.77 -7.49
C ASP A 272 -12.76 4.75 -8.75
N LEU A 273 -12.87 3.68 -9.54
CA LEU A 273 -12.14 3.57 -10.81
C LEU A 273 -12.57 4.65 -11.80
N ALA A 274 -13.89 4.90 -11.94
CA ALA A 274 -14.41 5.94 -12.82
C ALA A 274 -13.93 7.33 -12.39
N TYR A 275 -13.97 7.62 -11.09
CA TYR A 275 -13.48 8.88 -10.53
C TYR A 275 -11.99 9.09 -10.85
N MET A 276 -11.15 8.10 -10.57
CA MET A 276 -9.71 8.23 -10.80
C MET A 276 -9.35 8.33 -12.28
N ARG A 277 -10.01 7.56 -13.16
CA ARG A 277 -9.81 7.66 -14.61
C ARG A 277 -10.14 9.05 -15.12
N ALA A 278 -11.29 9.61 -14.70
CA ALA A 278 -11.67 10.97 -15.08
C ALA A 278 -10.64 12.01 -14.63
N LEU A 279 -10.11 11.89 -13.41
CA LEU A 279 -9.05 12.78 -12.94
C LEU A 279 -7.77 12.67 -13.77
N VAL A 280 -7.34 11.45 -14.08
CA VAL A 280 -6.14 11.20 -14.88
C VAL A 280 -6.29 11.71 -16.31
N GLU A 281 -7.48 11.67 -16.89
CA GLU A 281 -7.76 12.22 -18.23
C GLU A 281 -7.81 13.76 -18.24
N ASP A 282 -8.27 14.38 -17.16
CA ASP A 282 -8.54 15.82 -17.08
C ASP A 282 -7.31 16.65 -16.65
N VAL A 283 -6.28 16.03 -16.11
CA VAL A 283 -5.00 16.63 -15.67
C VAL A 283 -3.89 16.27 -16.67
#